data_a8092dcc70af691ccececb911680d951
#
_entry.id   a8092dcc70af691ccececb911680d951
#
_cell.length_a   1.000
_cell.length_b   1.000
_cell.length_c   1.000
_cell.angle_alpha   90.00
_cell.angle_beta   90.00
_cell.angle_gamma   90.00
#
_symmetry.space_group_name_H-M   'P 1'
#
loop_
_entity.id
_entity.type
_entity.pdbx_description
1 polymer ?
#
loop_
_entity_poly.entity_id
_entity_poly.type
_entity_poly.pdbx_seq_one_letter_code
_entity_poly.pdbx_strand_id
1 'polypeptide(L)'
;GLPTYNFANVIDDHLMGITHVVRGSEYLSSSPKYNLLYEAFGWEIPTYVHCASVMITDPETDTVRKMSKRHGDPSYEDLLKMGYLSSAVLNYVALLGWSPRGEIAEQEFFTMDELIQVFDIAGISKSPSAFDLEKLTYFNSHYIRSMAPEEFAAAAEPYIRQTVQNPAIHTAEIADLLHQRTETMNEIPEKVDFFDALPDYDVALYTHKKSKTNSEISLEMLQTILPRFEALAPWEPVGIKQVMTDLAEELGVKNAKVMWPVRIAIAGKAVTPGGAVEIAHILGKEESLARMKRGIEKLS
;
A
#
# COMPACT_ATOMS: atom_id res chain seq x y z
N GLY A 1 -40.56 -1.94 -32.73
CA GLY A 1 -39.09 -2.07 -32.61
C GLY A 1 -38.64 -1.62 -31.25
N LEU A 2 -37.41 -1.97 -30.86
CA LEU A 2 -36.81 -1.49 -29.63
C LEU A 2 -36.43 0.01 -29.77
N PRO A 3 -36.61 0.82 -28.70
CA PRO A 3 -36.22 2.22 -28.71
C PRO A 3 -34.69 2.36 -28.81
N THR A 4 -34.23 3.45 -29.41
CA THR A 4 -32.83 3.82 -29.38
C THR A 4 -32.43 4.33 -27.99
N TYR A 5 -31.16 4.29 -27.66
CA TYR A 5 -30.62 4.76 -26.38
C TYR A 5 -31.15 6.17 -26.00
N ASN A 6 -31.08 7.12 -26.93
CA ASN A 6 -31.46 8.50 -26.66
C ASN A 6 -32.97 8.67 -26.31
N PHE A 7 -33.83 7.81 -26.83
CA PHE A 7 -35.25 7.82 -26.50
C PHE A 7 -35.51 7.07 -25.18
N ALA A 8 -34.88 5.90 -25.03
CA ALA A 8 -35.08 5.05 -23.87
C ALA A 8 -34.66 5.74 -22.56
N ASN A 9 -33.49 6.40 -22.54
CA ASN A 9 -33.00 7.03 -21.32
C ASN A 9 -33.90 8.18 -20.83
N VAL A 10 -34.51 8.94 -21.71
CA VAL A 10 -35.44 10.01 -21.34
C VAL A 10 -36.71 9.42 -20.70
N ILE A 11 -37.24 8.34 -21.26
CA ILE A 11 -38.41 7.65 -20.71
C ILE A 11 -38.08 7.03 -19.34
N ASP A 12 -36.96 6.34 -19.25
CA ASP A 12 -36.54 5.67 -18.02
C ASP A 12 -36.25 6.69 -16.91
N ASP A 13 -35.50 7.75 -17.19
CA ASP A 13 -35.23 8.83 -16.24
C ASP A 13 -36.51 9.48 -15.71
N HIS A 14 -37.49 9.74 -16.59
CA HIS A 14 -38.77 10.29 -16.17
C HIS A 14 -39.58 9.31 -15.31
N LEU A 15 -39.72 8.05 -15.76
CA LEU A 15 -40.51 7.05 -15.02
C LEU A 15 -39.88 6.65 -13.70
N MET A 16 -38.56 6.74 -13.58
CA MET A 16 -37.79 6.49 -12.34
C MET A 16 -37.72 7.71 -11.42
N GLY A 17 -38.27 8.85 -11.85
CA GLY A 17 -38.28 10.09 -11.05
C GLY A 17 -36.88 10.70 -10.86
N ILE A 18 -36.00 10.56 -11.86
CA ILE A 18 -34.64 11.11 -11.82
C ILE A 18 -34.70 12.64 -11.87
N THR A 19 -34.14 13.29 -10.87
CA THR A 19 -34.07 14.76 -10.75
C THR A 19 -32.76 15.34 -11.26
N HIS A 20 -31.67 14.57 -11.14
CA HIS A 20 -30.31 14.97 -11.52
C HIS A 20 -29.65 13.89 -12.36
N VAL A 21 -29.13 14.26 -13.53
CA VAL A 21 -28.41 13.38 -14.44
C VAL A 21 -26.95 13.76 -14.42
N VAL A 22 -26.12 12.94 -13.76
CA VAL A 22 -24.67 13.12 -13.66
C VAL A 22 -23.98 12.24 -14.70
N ARG A 23 -23.23 12.83 -15.63
CA ARG A 23 -22.55 12.08 -16.70
C ARG A 23 -21.30 12.79 -17.21
N GLY A 24 -20.50 12.12 -18.03
CA GLY A 24 -19.32 12.70 -18.63
C GLY A 24 -19.62 13.84 -19.60
N SER A 25 -18.67 14.75 -19.77
CA SER A 25 -18.78 15.92 -20.65
C SER A 25 -19.00 15.57 -22.13
N GLU A 26 -18.71 14.34 -22.56
CA GLU A 26 -19.00 13.84 -23.90
C GLU A 26 -20.51 13.86 -24.26
N TYR A 27 -21.39 13.85 -23.28
CA TYR A 27 -22.83 13.93 -23.48
C TYR A 27 -23.38 15.36 -23.60
N LEU A 28 -22.54 16.39 -23.43
CA LEU A 28 -22.95 17.78 -23.51
C LEU A 28 -23.61 18.10 -24.87
N SER A 29 -23.09 17.57 -25.97
CA SER A 29 -23.64 17.76 -27.32
C SER A 29 -24.97 17.01 -27.55
N SER A 30 -25.29 16.02 -26.70
CA SER A 30 -26.54 15.25 -26.80
C SER A 30 -27.65 15.82 -25.93
N SER A 31 -27.36 16.62 -24.92
CA SER A 31 -28.34 17.19 -23.99
C SER A 31 -29.46 17.96 -24.68
N PRO A 32 -29.25 18.77 -25.75
CA PRO A 32 -30.34 19.44 -26.45
C PRO A 32 -31.36 18.47 -27.04
N LYS A 33 -30.94 17.28 -27.49
CA LYS A 33 -31.86 16.27 -28.03
C LYS A 33 -32.75 15.70 -26.93
N TYR A 34 -32.24 15.51 -25.74
CA TYR A 34 -33.00 15.04 -24.59
C TYR A 34 -34.03 16.09 -24.17
N ASN A 35 -33.64 17.37 -24.12
CA ASN A 35 -34.52 18.46 -23.77
C ASN A 35 -35.73 18.51 -24.73
N LEU A 36 -35.51 18.38 -26.05
CA LEU A 36 -36.58 18.33 -27.03
C LEU A 36 -37.57 17.16 -26.80
N LEU A 37 -37.09 16.01 -26.33
CA LEU A 37 -37.95 14.88 -25.99
C LEU A 37 -38.77 15.17 -24.72
N TYR A 38 -38.15 15.71 -23.65
CA TYR A 38 -38.87 16.14 -22.46
C TYR A 38 -39.95 17.18 -22.79
N GLU A 39 -39.62 18.19 -23.59
CA GLU A 39 -40.58 19.21 -24.05
C GLU A 39 -41.75 18.61 -24.86
N ALA A 40 -41.42 17.67 -25.77
CA ALA A 40 -42.44 17.01 -26.60
C ALA A 40 -43.43 16.17 -25.77
N PHE A 41 -42.97 15.61 -24.65
CA PHE A 41 -43.81 14.88 -23.70
C PHE A 41 -44.49 15.78 -22.66
N GLY A 42 -44.16 17.06 -22.60
CA GLY A 42 -44.62 17.98 -21.55
C GLY A 42 -44.06 17.65 -20.16
N TRP A 43 -42.88 17.04 -20.09
CA TRP A 43 -42.24 16.65 -18.86
C TRP A 43 -41.21 17.68 -18.40
N GLU A 44 -40.94 17.72 -17.07
CA GLU A 44 -39.91 18.55 -16.49
C GLU A 44 -38.53 18.03 -16.88
N ILE A 45 -37.63 18.94 -17.30
CA ILE A 45 -36.28 18.63 -17.68
C ILE A 45 -35.44 18.45 -16.42
N PRO A 46 -34.72 17.33 -16.22
CA PRO A 46 -33.84 17.13 -15.07
C PRO A 46 -32.63 18.08 -15.10
N THR A 47 -32.03 18.28 -13.94
CA THR A 47 -30.77 19.02 -13.86
C THR A 47 -29.62 18.17 -14.40
N TYR A 48 -28.87 18.71 -15.37
CA TYR A 48 -27.70 18.02 -15.90
C TYR A 48 -26.42 18.48 -15.20
N VAL A 49 -25.62 17.52 -14.78
CA VAL A 49 -24.27 17.72 -14.22
C VAL A 49 -23.26 17.02 -15.12
N HIS A 50 -22.41 17.78 -15.78
CA HIS A 50 -21.38 17.24 -16.67
C HIS A 50 -20.03 17.20 -15.95
N CYS A 51 -19.54 15.99 -15.65
CA CYS A 51 -18.23 15.78 -15.05
C CYS A 51 -17.14 15.80 -16.11
N ALA A 52 -16.02 16.43 -15.78
CA ALA A 52 -14.83 16.40 -16.63
C ALA A 52 -14.21 14.99 -16.69
N SER A 53 -13.47 14.73 -17.77
CA SER A 53 -12.79 13.45 -17.94
C SER A 53 -11.58 13.32 -17.01
N VAL A 54 -11.34 12.11 -16.51
CA VAL A 54 -10.09 11.76 -15.86
C VAL A 54 -9.06 11.45 -16.93
N MET A 55 -7.92 12.11 -16.85
CA MET A 55 -6.77 11.98 -17.76
C MET A 55 -5.66 11.17 -17.08
N ILE A 56 -4.82 10.55 -17.87
CA ILE A 56 -3.63 9.86 -17.40
C ILE A 56 -2.46 10.18 -18.34
N THR A 57 -1.27 10.28 -17.79
CA THR A 57 -0.05 10.35 -18.60
C THR A 57 0.36 8.94 -18.99
N ASP A 58 0.49 8.70 -20.27
CA ASP A 58 0.95 7.42 -20.80
C ASP A 58 2.44 7.25 -20.49
N PRO A 59 2.85 6.18 -19.78
CA PRO A 59 4.24 6.01 -19.33
C PRO A 59 5.24 5.75 -20.46
N GLU A 60 4.77 5.28 -21.63
CA GLU A 60 5.66 4.98 -22.75
C GLU A 60 5.87 6.19 -23.67
N THR A 61 4.83 7.03 -23.83
CA THR A 61 4.84 8.13 -24.80
C THR A 61 4.90 9.50 -24.15
N ASP A 62 4.76 9.60 -22.83
CA ASP A 62 4.66 10.86 -22.07
C ASP A 62 3.51 11.76 -22.56
N THR A 63 2.50 11.18 -23.21
CA THR A 63 1.33 11.92 -23.69
C THR A 63 0.16 11.83 -22.74
N VAL A 64 -0.53 12.96 -22.55
CA VAL A 64 -1.74 12.99 -21.73
C VAL A 64 -2.94 12.55 -22.56
N ARG A 65 -3.64 11.52 -22.09
CA ARG A 65 -4.84 10.95 -22.74
C ARG A 65 -5.97 10.70 -21.74
N LYS A 66 -7.19 10.54 -22.25
CA LYS A 66 -8.32 10.11 -21.41
C LYS A 66 -8.06 8.68 -20.88
N MET A 67 -8.26 8.50 -19.58
CA MET A 67 -8.18 7.19 -18.94
C MET A 67 -9.21 6.22 -19.52
N SER A 68 -8.79 5.00 -19.87
CA SER A 68 -9.67 4.03 -20.54
C SER A 68 -9.21 2.59 -20.32
N LYS A 69 -10.14 1.71 -19.92
CA LYS A 69 -9.90 0.25 -19.83
C LYS A 69 -9.36 -0.36 -21.13
N ARG A 70 -9.65 0.24 -22.29
CA ARG A 70 -9.13 -0.25 -23.59
C ARG A 70 -7.62 -0.07 -23.77
N HIS A 71 -7.02 0.82 -23.00
CA HIS A 71 -5.56 1.06 -22.98
C HIS A 71 -4.87 0.36 -21.80
N GLY A 72 -5.59 -0.51 -21.06
CA GLY A 72 -5.04 -1.20 -19.90
C GLY A 72 -5.02 -0.39 -18.61
N ASP A 73 -5.65 0.79 -18.59
CA ASP A 73 -5.73 1.59 -17.37
C ASP A 73 -6.58 0.85 -16.31
N PRO A 74 -6.18 0.90 -15.02
CA PRO A 74 -6.83 0.12 -13.99
C PRO A 74 -8.28 0.59 -13.75
N SER A 75 -9.18 -0.38 -13.61
CA SER A 75 -10.52 -0.16 -13.08
C SER A 75 -10.47 -0.12 -11.54
N TYR A 76 -11.59 0.23 -10.91
CA TYR A 76 -11.73 0.15 -9.46
C TYR A 76 -11.39 -1.27 -8.94
N GLU A 77 -11.92 -2.29 -9.58
CA GLU A 77 -11.65 -3.69 -9.22
C GLU A 77 -10.17 -4.09 -9.39
N ASP A 78 -9.51 -3.51 -10.39
CA ASP A 78 -8.08 -3.76 -10.60
C ASP A 78 -7.24 -3.07 -9.51
N LEU A 79 -7.62 -1.86 -9.10
CA LEU A 79 -6.97 -1.18 -7.98
C LEU A 79 -7.11 -1.99 -6.68
N LEU A 80 -8.29 -2.54 -6.39
CA LEU A 80 -8.46 -3.43 -5.23
C LEU A 80 -7.58 -4.68 -5.33
N LYS A 81 -7.47 -5.29 -6.51
CA LYS A 81 -6.57 -6.43 -6.75
C LYS A 81 -5.09 -6.05 -6.60
N MET A 82 -4.72 -4.81 -6.87
CA MET A 82 -3.38 -4.28 -6.62
C MET A 82 -3.10 -4.00 -5.13
N GLY A 83 -4.07 -4.23 -4.26
CA GLY A 83 -3.92 -4.08 -2.81
C GLY A 83 -4.23 -2.68 -2.28
N TYR A 84 -4.92 -1.85 -3.07
CA TYR A 84 -5.45 -0.58 -2.56
C TYR A 84 -6.74 -0.81 -1.78
N LEU A 85 -6.92 -0.04 -0.70
CA LEU A 85 -8.12 -0.06 0.12
C LEU A 85 -9.26 0.68 -0.57
N SER A 86 -10.47 0.13 -0.48
CA SER A 86 -11.68 0.76 -1.01
C SER A 86 -11.85 2.21 -0.54
N SER A 87 -11.68 2.47 0.76
CA SER A 87 -11.78 3.81 1.34
C SER A 87 -10.78 4.81 0.73
N ALA A 88 -9.54 4.38 0.53
CA ALA A 88 -8.50 5.21 -0.08
C ALA A 88 -8.83 5.54 -1.55
N VAL A 89 -9.24 4.53 -2.32
CA VAL A 89 -9.62 4.71 -3.73
C VAL A 89 -10.82 5.65 -3.85
N LEU A 90 -11.86 5.46 -3.04
CA LEU A 90 -13.07 6.29 -3.08
C LEU A 90 -12.78 7.75 -2.71
N ASN A 91 -12.00 7.99 -1.64
CA ASN A 91 -11.61 9.34 -1.26
C ASN A 91 -10.76 10.01 -2.36
N TYR A 92 -9.75 9.30 -2.89
CA TYR A 92 -8.90 9.83 -3.95
C TYR A 92 -9.70 10.17 -5.21
N VAL A 93 -10.59 9.26 -5.66
CA VAL A 93 -11.43 9.46 -6.85
C VAL A 93 -12.42 10.61 -6.66
N ALA A 94 -12.98 10.79 -5.45
CA ALA A 94 -13.83 11.92 -5.15
C ALA A 94 -13.10 13.25 -5.40
N LEU A 95 -11.86 13.38 -4.92
CA LEU A 95 -11.05 14.58 -5.09
C LEU A 95 -10.49 14.79 -6.51
N LEU A 96 -10.54 13.79 -7.38
CA LEU A 96 -10.19 13.98 -8.79
C LEU A 96 -11.20 14.87 -9.52
N GLY A 97 -12.46 14.80 -9.15
CA GLY A 97 -13.54 15.52 -9.86
C GLY A 97 -14.29 16.53 -9.00
N TRP A 98 -13.96 16.64 -7.73
CA TRP A 98 -14.60 17.51 -6.76
C TRP A 98 -13.58 18.15 -5.83
N SER A 99 -13.86 19.36 -5.37
CA SER A 99 -13.01 20.08 -4.39
C SER A 99 -13.85 20.54 -3.22
N PRO A 100 -13.44 20.24 -1.98
CA PRO A 100 -14.09 20.77 -0.80
C PRO A 100 -13.96 22.31 -0.75
N ARG A 101 -14.85 22.98 -0.02
CA ARG A 101 -14.94 24.45 0.02
C ARG A 101 -14.99 24.95 1.46
N GLY A 102 -14.71 26.24 1.62
CA GLY A 102 -14.77 26.91 2.93
C GLY A 102 -13.67 26.42 3.86
N GLU A 103 -14.02 26.14 5.10
CA GLU A 103 -13.07 25.78 6.16
C GLU A 103 -12.35 24.43 5.92
N ILE A 104 -12.94 23.56 5.10
CA ILE A 104 -12.39 22.25 4.76
C ILE A 104 -11.66 22.22 3.41
N ALA A 105 -11.42 23.38 2.78
CA ALA A 105 -10.83 23.46 1.42
C ALA A 105 -9.46 22.78 1.29
N GLU A 106 -8.69 22.71 2.39
CA GLU A 106 -7.37 22.08 2.44
C GLU A 106 -7.40 20.63 2.95
N GLN A 107 -8.58 20.11 3.31
CA GLN A 107 -8.70 18.73 3.77
C GLN A 107 -8.61 17.77 2.58
N GLU A 108 -7.73 16.76 2.70
CA GLU A 108 -7.54 15.73 1.67
C GLU A 108 -8.13 14.37 2.08
N PHE A 109 -8.17 14.07 3.39
CA PHE A 109 -8.63 12.76 3.86
C PHE A 109 -10.02 12.86 4.45
N PHE A 110 -10.93 12.04 3.90
CA PHE A 110 -12.35 11.99 4.27
C PHE A 110 -12.80 10.54 4.41
N THR A 111 -13.50 10.24 5.47
CA THR A 111 -14.33 9.04 5.53
C THR A 111 -15.51 9.17 4.55
N MET A 112 -16.17 8.07 4.22
CA MET A 112 -17.38 8.11 3.38
C MET A 112 -18.49 8.95 4.01
N ASP A 113 -18.66 8.86 5.34
CA ASP A 113 -19.68 9.63 6.05
C ASP A 113 -19.38 11.14 6.01
N GLU A 114 -18.12 11.54 6.15
CA GLU A 114 -17.71 12.93 5.99
C GLU A 114 -17.93 13.41 4.54
N LEU A 115 -17.57 12.61 3.52
CA LEU A 115 -17.83 12.96 2.12
C LEU A 115 -19.31 13.18 1.86
N ILE A 116 -20.19 12.31 2.39
CA ILE A 116 -21.64 12.45 2.25
C ILE A 116 -22.14 13.77 2.87
N GLN A 117 -21.57 14.17 4.00
CA GLN A 117 -21.99 15.40 4.69
C GLN A 117 -21.51 16.68 4.00
N VAL A 118 -20.31 16.66 3.41
CA VAL A 118 -19.69 17.87 2.84
C VAL A 118 -19.82 18.00 1.33
N PHE A 119 -20.25 16.93 0.65
CA PHE A 119 -20.39 16.94 -0.80
C PHE A 119 -21.42 17.97 -1.26
N ASP A 120 -20.99 18.82 -2.20
CA ASP A 120 -21.85 19.79 -2.88
C ASP A 120 -21.57 19.75 -4.39
N ILE A 121 -22.62 19.71 -5.20
CA ILE A 121 -22.55 19.73 -6.66
C ILE A 121 -21.74 20.94 -7.18
N ALA A 122 -21.81 22.08 -6.49
CA ALA A 122 -21.06 23.26 -6.85
C ALA A 122 -19.53 23.08 -6.73
N GLY A 123 -19.07 22.09 -5.98
CA GLY A 123 -17.66 21.70 -5.85
C GLY A 123 -17.13 20.87 -7.03
N ILE A 124 -18.00 20.38 -7.93
CA ILE A 124 -17.59 19.57 -9.08
C ILE A 124 -16.72 20.39 -10.03
N SER A 125 -15.55 19.86 -10.36
CA SER A 125 -14.57 20.47 -11.25
C SER A 125 -15.07 20.50 -12.69
N LYS A 126 -14.87 21.63 -13.36
CA LYS A 126 -15.13 21.78 -14.82
C LYS A 126 -13.92 21.39 -15.67
N SER A 127 -12.75 21.31 -15.07
CA SER A 127 -11.50 20.96 -15.75
C SER A 127 -11.15 19.49 -15.59
N PRO A 128 -10.55 18.85 -16.61
CA PRO A 128 -10.03 17.50 -16.48
C PRO A 128 -9.03 17.37 -15.33
N SER A 129 -9.06 16.24 -14.64
CA SER A 129 -8.14 15.91 -13.56
C SER A 129 -7.19 14.80 -14.02
N ALA A 130 -5.94 14.85 -13.56
CA ALA A 130 -4.95 13.82 -13.84
C ALA A 130 -5.01 12.71 -12.77
N PHE A 131 -5.14 11.47 -13.21
CA PHE A 131 -4.96 10.31 -12.36
C PHE A 131 -3.46 10.10 -12.13
N ASP A 132 -3.07 10.03 -10.87
CA ASP A 132 -1.71 9.83 -10.42
C ASP A 132 -1.67 8.66 -9.43
N LEU A 133 -0.97 7.59 -9.83
CA LEU A 133 -0.87 6.38 -9.02
C LEU A 133 -0.02 6.60 -7.75
N GLU A 134 1.00 7.45 -7.82
CA GLU A 134 1.83 7.78 -6.65
C GLU A 134 0.99 8.54 -5.61
N LYS A 135 0.15 9.47 -6.06
CA LYS A 135 -0.79 10.17 -5.18
C LYS A 135 -1.82 9.21 -4.58
N LEU A 136 -2.36 8.27 -5.35
CA LEU A 136 -3.24 7.23 -4.80
C LEU A 136 -2.51 6.36 -3.78
N THR A 137 -1.26 5.98 -4.02
CA THR A 137 -0.43 5.23 -3.07
C THR A 137 -0.20 6.01 -1.77
N TYR A 138 0.01 7.31 -1.85
CA TYR A 138 0.08 8.19 -0.68
C TYR A 138 -1.22 8.18 0.13
N PHE A 139 -2.39 8.30 -0.54
CA PHE A 139 -3.70 8.17 0.11
C PHE A 139 -3.83 6.80 0.79
N ASN A 140 -3.53 5.74 0.06
CA ASN A 140 -3.64 4.37 0.56
C ASN A 140 -2.79 4.13 1.81
N SER A 141 -1.54 4.60 1.78
CA SER A 141 -0.62 4.49 2.92
C SER A 141 -1.12 5.25 4.15
N HIS A 142 -1.80 6.39 3.95
CA HIS A 142 -2.44 7.13 5.04
C HIS A 142 -3.56 6.31 5.70
N TYR A 143 -4.47 5.72 4.89
CA TYR A 143 -5.56 4.89 5.41
C TYR A 143 -5.03 3.65 6.13
N ILE A 144 -4.03 2.97 5.57
CA ILE A 144 -3.39 1.83 6.24
C ILE A 144 -2.82 2.23 7.61
N ARG A 145 -2.05 3.32 7.67
CA ARG A 145 -1.44 3.79 8.92
C ARG A 145 -2.46 4.27 9.96
N SER A 146 -3.64 4.67 9.52
CA SER A 146 -4.73 5.14 10.39
C SER A 146 -5.58 4.01 10.95
N MET A 147 -5.42 2.77 10.47
CA MET A 147 -6.10 1.61 11.05
C MET A 147 -5.68 1.39 12.50
N ALA A 148 -6.56 0.83 13.31
CA ALA A 148 -6.15 0.26 14.58
C ALA A 148 -5.18 -0.92 14.35
N PRO A 149 -4.20 -1.17 15.22
CA PRO A 149 -3.23 -2.26 15.03
C PRO A 149 -3.89 -3.61 14.78
N GLU A 150 -4.96 -3.91 15.51
CA GLU A 150 -5.69 -5.18 15.41
C GLU A 150 -6.45 -5.28 14.07
N GLU A 151 -6.99 -4.17 13.58
CA GLU A 151 -7.66 -4.09 12.27
C GLU A 151 -6.66 -4.33 11.14
N PHE A 152 -5.50 -3.66 11.20
CA PHE A 152 -4.44 -3.88 10.22
C PHE A 152 -3.93 -5.33 10.27
N ALA A 153 -3.70 -5.89 11.46
CA ALA A 153 -3.24 -7.27 11.61
C ALA A 153 -4.22 -8.27 10.96
N ALA A 154 -5.53 -8.08 11.19
CA ALA A 154 -6.56 -8.92 10.57
C ALA A 154 -6.60 -8.77 9.04
N ALA A 155 -6.44 -7.55 8.53
CA ALA A 155 -6.41 -7.29 7.08
C ALA A 155 -5.12 -7.82 6.41
N ALA A 156 -3.98 -7.76 7.10
CA ALA A 156 -2.68 -8.20 6.61
C ALA A 156 -2.48 -9.73 6.65
N GLU A 157 -3.15 -10.42 7.58
CA GLU A 157 -2.95 -11.87 7.80
C GLU A 157 -3.12 -12.70 6.52
N PRO A 158 -4.15 -12.54 5.67
CA PRO A 158 -4.28 -13.30 4.44
C PRO A 158 -3.10 -13.10 3.48
N TYR A 159 -2.49 -11.92 3.47
CA TYR A 159 -1.33 -11.61 2.64
C TYR A 159 -0.04 -12.20 3.22
N ILE A 160 0.16 -12.10 4.54
CA ILE A 160 1.29 -12.72 5.23
C ILE A 160 1.27 -14.23 5.01
N ARG A 161 0.10 -14.88 5.14
CA ARG A 161 -0.09 -16.32 4.97
C ARG A 161 0.07 -16.82 3.53
N GLN A 162 0.20 -15.93 2.53
CA GLN A 162 0.56 -16.37 1.17
C GLN A 162 1.97 -16.95 1.12
N THR A 163 2.88 -16.44 1.94
CA THR A 163 4.29 -16.84 1.95
C THR A 163 4.74 -17.44 3.27
N VAL A 164 4.19 -17.01 4.40
CA VAL A 164 4.54 -17.53 5.73
C VAL A 164 3.57 -18.66 6.12
N GLN A 165 3.94 -19.89 5.81
CA GLN A 165 3.11 -21.08 6.05
C GLN A 165 3.37 -21.74 7.41
N ASN A 166 4.51 -21.46 8.06
CA ASN A 166 4.85 -22.01 9.37
C ASN A 166 3.85 -21.52 10.44
N PRO A 167 3.04 -22.43 11.05
CA PRO A 167 2.05 -22.06 12.05
C PRO A 167 2.64 -21.56 13.38
N ALA A 168 3.91 -21.85 13.65
CA ALA A 168 4.60 -21.39 14.85
C ALA A 168 4.94 -19.89 14.78
N ILE A 169 4.91 -19.28 13.59
CA ILE A 169 5.17 -17.87 13.42
C ILE A 169 3.89 -17.06 13.64
N HIS A 170 3.93 -16.15 14.60
CA HIS A 170 2.82 -15.28 14.95
C HIS A 170 2.70 -14.12 13.94
N THR A 171 1.69 -14.17 13.09
CA THR A 171 1.46 -13.17 12.04
C THR A 171 1.18 -11.77 12.59
N ALA A 172 0.63 -11.65 13.79
CA ALA A 172 0.39 -10.36 14.44
C ALA A 172 1.69 -9.58 14.71
N GLU A 173 2.76 -10.26 15.13
CA GLU A 173 4.07 -9.63 15.35
C GLU A 173 4.69 -9.12 14.02
N ILE A 174 4.49 -9.89 12.94
CA ILE A 174 4.90 -9.44 11.59
C ILE A 174 4.06 -8.21 11.16
N ALA A 175 2.76 -8.24 11.41
CA ALA A 175 1.88 -7.11 11.09
C ALA A 175 2.30 -5.83 11.82
N ASP A 176 2.69 -5.90 13.09
CA ASP A 176 3.19 -4.76 13.84
C ASP A 176 4.42 -4.11 13.18
N LEU A 177 5.32 -4.93 12.61
CA LEU A 177 6.48 -4.43 11.87
C LEU A 177 6.12 -3.75 10.55
N LEU A 178 5.03 -4.21 9.92
CA LEU A 178 4.58 -3.75 8.61
C LEU A 178 3.72 -2.49 8.67
N HIS A 179 2.90 -2.32 9.71
CA HIS A 179 1.79 -1.36 9.76
C HIS A 179 2.17 0.05 9.28
N GLN A 180 3.24 0.63 9.81
CA GLN A 180 3.68 1.99 9.46
C GLN A 180 4.48 2.06 8.14
N ARG A 181 4.75 0.93 7.48
CA ARG A 181 5.64 0.81 6.33
C ARG A 181 4.99 0.21 5.10
N THR A 182 3.71 -0.16 5.21
CA THR A 182 2.93 -0.73 4.13
C THR A 182 2.25 0.39 3.35
N GLU A 183 2.42 0.37 2.05
CA GLU A 183 1.79 1.29 1.12
C GLU A 183 0.62 0.63 0.37
N THR A 184 0.77 -0.66 0.03
CA THR A 184 -0.31 -1.50 -0.54
C THR A 184 -0.28 -2.89 0.08
N MET A 185 -1.43 -3.55 0.17
CA MET A 185 -1.50 -4.88 0.80
C MET A 185 -0.75 -5.94 -0.01
N ASN A 186 -0.67 -5.79 -1.33
CA ASN A 186 -0.01 -6.78 -2.21
C ASN A 186 1.52 -6.81 -2.09
N GLU A 187 2.14 -5.81 -1.50
CA GLU A 187 3.60 -5.83 -1.27
C GLU A 187 4.01 -6.69 -0.06
N ILE A 188 3.03 -7.02 0.80
CA ILE A 188 3.28 -7.75 2.06
C ILE A 188 3.95 -9.11 1.82
N PRO A 189 3.46 -9.99 0.92
CA PRO A 189 4.03 -11.31 0.72
C PRO A 189 5.55 -11.27 0.43
N GLU A 190 5.97 -10.38 -0.46
CA GLU A 190 7.38 -10.24 -0.82
C GLU A 190 8.24 -9.67 0.32
N LYS A 191 7.66 -8.81 1.17
CA LYS A 191 8.37 -8.22 2.30
C LYS A 191 8.63 -9.22 3.45
N VAL A 192 7.87 -10.31 3.52
CA VAL A 192 7.85 -11.23 4.69
C VAL A 192 8.17 -12.69 4.37
N ASP A 193 8.38 -13.06 3.11
CA ASP A 193 8.64 -14.42 2.64
C ASP A 193 9.81 -15.11 3.37
N PHE A 194 10.83 -14.32 3.74
CA PHE A 194 12.01 -14.81 4.46
C PHE A 194 11.68 -15.35 5.88
N PHE A 195 10.53 -15.02 6.46
CA PHE A 195 10.13 -15.59 7.74
C PHE A 195 9.83 -17.10 7.63
N ASP A 196 9.31 -17.55 6.50
CA ASP A 196 9.05 -18.97 6.25
C ASP A 196 10.33 -19.73 5.88
N ALA A 197 11.07 -19.21 4.92
CA ALA A 197 12.31 -19.81 4.46
C ALA A 197 13.36 -18.75 4.14
N LEU A 198 14.61 -18.99 4.60
CA LEU A 198 15.72 -18.09 4.25
C LEU A 198 15.97 -18.16 2.74
N PRO A 199 15.81 -17.05 2.00
CA PRO A 199 16.11 -17.05 0.56
C PRO A 199 17.60 -17.30 0.30
N ASP A 200 17.93 -17.76 -0.89
CA ASP A 200 19.32 -17.68 -1.33
C ASP A 200 19.70 -16.23 -1.58
N TYR A 201 20.83 -15.80 -1.05
CA TYR A 201 21.27 -14.40 -1.12
C TYR A 201 22.76 -14.27 -1.39
N ASP A 202 23.13 -13.17 -2.02
CA ASP A 202 24.52 -12.84 -2.32
C ASP A 202 25.26 -12.35 -1.05
N VAL A 203 26.47 -12.84 -0.84
CA VAL A 203 27.37 -12.37 0.24
C VAL A 203 27.70 -10.87 0.15
N ALA A 204 27.52 -10.25 -1.02
CA ALA A 204 27.65 -8.81 -1.19
C ALA A 204 26.70 -8.01 -0.27
N LEU A 205 25.55 -8.59 0.18
CA LEU A 205 24.63 -7.95 1.12
C LEU A 205 25.28 -7.65 2.50
N TYR A 206 26.32 -8.37 2.88
CA TYR A 206 27.05 -8.09 4.11
C TYR A 206 27.88 -6.80 4.04
N THR A 207 28.13 -6.30 2.83
CA THR A 207 28.84 -5.03 2.62
C THR A 207 27.88 -3.86 2.71
N HIS A 208 28.01 -3.02 3.74
CA HIS A 208 27.15 -1.87 3.94
C HIS A 208 27.90 -0.63 4.41
N LYS A 209 27.87 0.42 3.57
CA LYS A 209 28.64 1.65 3.79
C LYS A 209 28.30 2.37 5.10
N LYS A 210 27.01 2.48 5.44
CA LYS A 210 26.58 3.19 6.67
C LYS A 210 26.91 2.40 7.94
N SER A 211 26.84 1.07 7.90
CA SER A 211 27.20 0.18 9.02
C SER A 211 28.70 -0.08 9.09
N LYS A 212 29.46 0.31 8.06
CA LYS A 212 30.91 0.06 7.93
C LYS A 212 31.26 -1.43 8.04
N THR A 213 30.50 -2.26 7.32
CA THR A 213 30.69 -3.71 7.25
C THR A 213 31.11 -4.14 5.85
N ASN A 214 31.80 -5.25 5.78
CA ASN A 214 32.12 -6.04 4.60
C ASN A 214 32.05 -7.53 4.98
N SER A 215 32.35 -8.44 4.07
CA SER A 215 32.29 -9.89 4.32
C SER A 215 33.17 -10.33 5.48
N GLU A 216 34.43 -9.86 5.56
CA GLU A 216 35.38 -10.22 6.59
C GLU A 216 34.92 -9.74 7.99
N ILE A 217 34.53 -8.47 8.11
CA ILE A 217 34.01 -7.90 9.36
C ILE A 217 32.70 -8.61 9.76
N SER A 218 31.85 -8.93 8.81
CA SER A 218 30.59 -9.59 9.09
C SER A 218 30.77 -11.02 9.57
N LEU A 219 31.77 -11.74 9.02
CA LEU A 219 32.14 -13.05 9.50
C LEU A 219 32.64 -12.99 10.95
N GLU A 220 33.55 -12.07 11.27
CA GLU A 220 34.04 -11.85 12.64
C GLU A 220 32.91 -11.56 13.62
N MET A 221 32.00 -10.65 13.26
CA MET A 221 30.86 -10.30 14.12
C MET A 221 29.94 -11.49 14.36
N LEU A 222 29.62 -12.27 13.32
CA LEU A 222 28.75 -13.45 13.44
C LEU A 222 29.40 -14.55 14.30
N GLN A 223 30.71 -14.81 14.10
CA GLN A 223 31.44 -15.78 14.90
C GLN A 223 31.53 -15.38 16.37
N THR A 224 31.69 -14.10 16.66
CA THR A 224 31.81 -13.58 18.02
C THR A 224 30.47 -13.55 18.76
N ILE A 225 29.35 -13.22 18.08
CA ILE A 225 28.07 -13.11 18.74
C ILE A 225 27.34 -14.45 18.88
N LEU A 226 27.59 -15.41 17.99
CA LEU A 226 26.88 -16.70 17.96
C LEU A 226 26.89 -17.44 19.31
N PRO A 227 28.04 -17.62 19.99
CA PRO A 227 28.11 -18.30 21.31
C PRO A 227 27.29 -17.56 22.38
N ARG A 228 27.21 -16.22 22.30
CA ARG A 228 26.45 -15.41 23.26
C ARG A 228 24.96 -15.63 23.08
N PHE A 229 24.51 -15.73 21.83
CA PHE A 229 23.12 -16.06 21.52
C PHE A 229 22.77 -17.51 21.88
N GLU A 230 23.72 -18.45 21.72
CA GLU A 230 23.53 -19.84 22.19
C GLU A 230 23.31 -19.91 23.72
N ALA A 231 23.98 -19.06 24.48
CA ALA A 231 23.82 -18.97 25.92
C ALA A 231 22.63 -18.15 26.40
N LEU A 232 22.02 -17.34 25.52
CA LEU A 232 20.90 -16.44 25.88
C LEU A 232 19.62 -17.22 26.22
N ALA A 233 19.07 -16.96 27.39
CA ALA A 233 17.75 -17.41 27.83
C ALA A 233 17.21 -16.41 28.89
N PRO A 234 15.96 -15.95 28.79
CA PRO A 234 15.00 -16.24 27.71
C PRO A 234 15.33 -15.54 26.40
N TRP A 235 14.73 -16.03 25.27
CA TRP A 235 14.92 -15.44 23.94
C TRP A 235 13.88 -14.33 23.68
N GLU A 236 14.13 -13.17 24.26
CA GLU A 236 13.24 -12.02 24.25
C GLU A 236 13.91 -10.81 23.62
N PRO A 237 13.14 -9.86 23.02
CA PRO A 237 13.70 -8.69 22.33
C PRO A 237 14.71 -7.90 23.14
N VAL A 238 14.45 -7.72 24.45
CA VAL A 238 15.34 -7.00 25.36
C VAL A 238 16.69 -7.71 25.50
N GLY A 239 16.66 -9.03 25.73
CA GLY A 239 17.89 -9.85 25.87
C GLY A 239 18.66 -9.93 24.56
N ILE A 240 17.99 -10.14 23.43
CA ILE A 240 18.58 -10.17 22.09
C ILE A 240 19.29 -8.84 21.79
N LYS A 241 18.61 -7.71 22.06
CA LYS A 241 19.18 -6.38 21.89
C LYS A 241 20.40 -6.17 22.79
N GLN A 242 20.31 -6.56 24.07
CA GLN A 242 21.38 -6.37 25.04
C GLN A 242 22.67 -7.09 24.59
N VAL A 243 22.58 -8.35 24.17
CA VAL A 243 23.71 -9.11 23.66
C VAL A 243 24.42 -8.40 22.50
N MET A 244 23.66 -7.83 21.57
CA MET A 244 24.23 -7.10 20.43
C MET A 244 24.88 -5.77 20.86
N THR A 245 24.26 -5.05 21.79
CA THR A 245 24.78 -3.76 22.27
C THR A 245 26.02 -3.95 23.14
N ASP A 246 26.03 -4.93 24.03
CA ASP A 246 27.20 -5.25 24.85
C ASP A 246 28.43 -5.61 23.99
N LEU A 247 28.22 -6.43 22.95
CA LEU A 247 29.29 -6.73 22.01
C LEU A 247 29.79 -5.47 21.28
N ALA A 248 28.91 -4.59 20.87
CA ALA A 248 29.31 -3.35 20.20
C ALA A 248 30.09 -2.43 21.13
N GLU A 249 29.73 -2.34 22.42
CA GLU A 249 30.44 -1.57 23.44
C GLU A 249 31.82 -2.15 23.74
N GLU A 250 31.91 -3.47 23.93
CA GLU A 250 33.19 -4.17 24.16
C GLU A 250 34.17 -3.95 23.02
N LEU A 251 33.68 -3.97 21.77
CA LEU A 251 34.52 -3.75 20.60
C LEU A 251 34.74 -2.27 20.25
N GLY A 252 34.10 -1.34 20.99
CA GLY A 252 34.20 0.09 20.73
C GLY A 252 33.63 0.49 19.36
N VAL A 253 32.59 -0.21 18.89
CA VAL A 253 31.96 0.02 17.57
C VAL A 253 30.50 0.45 17.70
N LYS A 254 29.92 0.97 16.60
CA LYS A 254 28.48 1.29 16.57
C LYS A 254 27.64 0.02 16.51
N ASN A 255 26.48 0.00 17.16
CA ASN A 255 25.54 -1.11 17.15
C ASN A 255 25.21 -1.62 15.74
N ALA A 256 25.10 -0.72 14.77
CA ALA A 256 24.84 -1.07 13.38
C ALA A 256 25.90 -2.01 12.76
N LYS A 257 27.15 -1.98 13.27
CA LYS A 257 28.23 -2.87 12.78
C LYS A 257 28.02 -4.32 13.23
N VAL A 258 27.36 -4.54 14.36
CA VAL A 258 26.97 -5.87 14.88
C VAL A 258 25.60 -6.30 14.32
N MET A 259 24.62 -5.38 14.34
CA MET A 259 23.23 -5.70 13.98
C MET A 259 23.07 -5.97 12.49
N TRP A 260 23.86 -5.33 11.61
CA TRP A 260 23.73 -5.53 10.16
C TRP A 260 24.06 -6.95 9.74
N PRO A 261 25.22 -7.54 10.09
CA PRO A 261 25.54 -8.93 9.77
C PRO A 261 24.51 -9.92 10.29
N VAL A 262 24.02 -9.74 11.52
CA VAL A 262 22.99 -10.60 12.09
C VAL A 262 21.71 -10.52 11.25
N ARG A 263 21.26 -9.32 10.91
CA ARG A 263 20.03 -9.13 10.11
C ARG A 263 20.15 -9.78 8.73
N ILE A 264 21.28 -9.61 8.05
CA ILE A 264 21.51 -10.24 6.74
C ILE A 264 21.53 -11.77 6.87
N ALA A 265 22.22 -12.31 7.89
CA ALA A 265 22.26 -13.74 8.09
C ALA A 265 20.89 -14.38 8.32
N ILE A 266 19.99 -13.71 9.07
CA ILE A 266 18.69 -14.27 9.43
C ILE A 266 17.58 -13.97 8.42
N ALA A 267 17.71 -12.91 7.60
CA ALA A 267 16.69 -12.49 6.66
C ALA A 267 17.08 -12.67 5.17
N GLY A 268 18.36 -12.66 4.83
CA GLY A 268 18.84 -12.75 3.46
C GLY A 268 18.46 -11.55 2.57
N LYS A 269 18.02 -10.43 3.17
CA LYS A 269 17.50 -9.24 2.46
C LYS A 269 18.13 -7.95 2.98
N ALA A 270 18.43 -7.03 2.06
CA ALA A 270 18.94 -5.71 2.41
C ALA A 270 17.88 -4.82 3.07
N VAL A 271 16.63 -4.97 2.66
CA VAL A 271 15.47 -4.23 3.19
C VAL A 271 14.51 -5.21 3.84
N THR A 272 14.17 -4.95 5.10
CA THR A 272 13.29 -5.79 5.91
C THR A 272 12.30 -4.93 6.69
N PRO A 273 11.12 -5.43 7.04
CA PRO A 273 10.12 -4.67 7.82
C PRO A 273 10.59 -4.36 9.25
N GLY A 274 11.46 -5.21 9.83
CA GLY A 274 12.03 -5.05 11.15
C GLY A 274 13.55 -5.02 11.14
N GLY A 275 14.15 -4.74 12.31
CA GLY A 275 15.58 -4.87 12.57
C GLY A 275 15.99 -6.30 12.94
N ALA A 276 17.27 -6.49 13.24
CA ALA A 276 17.81 -7.79 13.63
C ALA A 276 17.15 -8.36 14.89
N VAL A 277 16.76 -7.50 15.83
CA VAL A 277 16.16 -7.89 17.11
C VAL A 277 14.77 -8.48 16.91
N GLU A 278 13.90 -7.74 16.24
CA GLU A 278 12.51 -8.11 16.00
C GLU A 278 12.43 -9.38 15.13
N ILE A 279 13.25 -9.43 14.08
CA ILE A 279 13.28 -10.59 13.17
C ILE A 279 13.76 -11.83 13.92
N ALA A 280 14.85 -11.73 14.72
CA ALA A 280 15.35 -12.85 15.50
C ALA A 280 14.34 -13.35 16.53
N HIS A 281 13.58 -12.44 17.16
CA HIS A 281 12.51 -12.80 18.09
C HIS A 281 11.42 -13.62 17.42
N ILE A 282 10.89 -13.12 16.30
CA ILE A 282 9.79 -13.77 15.53
C ILE A 282 10.21 -15.13 14.98
N LEU A 283 11.45 -15.26 14.47
CA LEU A 283 11.98 -16.54 13.99
C LEU A 283 12.20 -17.56 15.10
N GLY A 284 12.38 -17.09 16.34
CA GLY A 284 12.75 -17.92 17.46
C GLY A 284 14.25 -18.26 17.47
N LYS A 285 14.71 -18.78 18.63
CA LYS A 285 16.14 -19.01 18.88
C LYS A 285 16.75 -20.03 17.92
N GLU A 286 16.11 -21.17 17.76
CA GLU A 286 16.66 -22.31 16.98
C GLU A 286 16.88 -21.92 15.52
N GLU A 287 15.87 -21.32 14.88
CA GLU A 287 15.95 -20.91 13.48
C GLU A 287 16.96 -19.77 13.30
N SER A 288 16.95 -18.77 14.19
CA SER A 288 17.93 -17.68 14.15
C SER A 288 19.37 -18.18 14.21
N LEU A 289 19.67 -19.08 15.12
CA LEU A 289 21.01 -19.68 15.25
C LEU A 289 21.39 -20.52 14.01
N ALA A 290 20.44 -21.30 13.48
CA ALA A 290 20.67 -22.10 12.28
C ALA A 290 21.01 -21.22 11.08
N ARG A 291 20.27 -20.12 10.89
CA ARG A 291 20.52 -19.15 9.79
C ARG A 291 21.86 -18.42 9.97
N MET A 292 22.21 -18.03 11.18
CA MET A 292 23.52 -17.43 11.45
C MET A 292 24.68 -18.37 11.14
N LYS A 293 24.57 -19.66 11.47
CA LYS A 293 25.57 -20.69 11.11
C LYS A 293 25.74 -20.80 9.59
N ARG A 294 24.61 -20.84 8.84
CA ARG A 294 24.64 -20.80 7.37
C ARG A 294 25.31 -19.53 6.83
N GLY A 295 25.05 -18.37 7.48
CA GLY A 295 25.70 -17.10 7.11
C GLY A 295 27.21 -17.15 7.30
N ILE A 296 27.69 -17.75 8.39
CA ILE A 296 29.12 -17.96 8.65
C ILE A 296 29.73 -18.89 7.59
N GLU A 297 29.06 -20.00 7.25
CA GLU A 297 29.49 -20.93 6.19
C GLU A 297 29.61 -20.25 4.83
N LYS A 298 28.65 -19.37 4.48
CA LYS A 298 28.69 -18.60 3.22
C LYS A 298 29.84 -17.60 3.15
N LEU A 299 30.31 -17.09 4.29
CA LEU A 299 31.35 -16.08 4.38
C LEU A 299 32.76 -16.69 4.53
N SER A 300 32.87 -17.97 4.92
CA SER A 300 34.11 -18.71 5.10
C SER A 300 34.63 -19.26 3.78
#